data_a674bb09a03a6cc1cd6d9bab30416b3b
#
_entry.id   a674bb09a03a6cc1cd6d9bab30416b3b
#
_cell.length_a   1.000
_cell.length_b   1.000
_cell.length_c   1.000
_cell.angle_alpha   90.00
_cell.angle_beta   90.00
_cell.angle_gamma   90.00
#
_symmetry.space_group_name_H-M   'P 1'
#
loop_
_entity.id
_entity.type
_entity.pdbx_description
1 polymer ?
#
loop_
_entity_poly.entity_id
_entity_poly.type
_entity_poly.pdbx_seq_one_letter_code
_entity_poly.pdbx_strand_id
1 'polypeptide(L)'
;HASNGGVMAGGEEAWAMDSLPYVQARADGSAAWIKGMALPLQDASSVRGLLARGDAAYGTNHPRFRWSRTYSAAQVAQALRAAGLSAGVPSALRVQKRGASGRVLALDIEMTADGEAVMLRLDGIRRTLRRLPSTLFVIETLGPDRWRFNGGGFGHGVGLSQAGAIDLAARGWSFERILSHYYPGTTLTTVQPPSSSDPAQAP
;
A
#
# COMPACT_ATOMS: atom_id res chain seq x y z
N HIS A 1 4.51 3.48 7.57
CA HIS A 1 4.44 4.01 6.20
C HIS A 1 4.02 5.47 6.21
N ALA A 2 4.32 6.21 5.12
CA ALA A 2 4.05 7.65 5.10
C ALA A 2 2.56 8.00 4.93
N SER A 3 1.84 7.31 4.02
CA SER A 3 0.41 7.53 3.79
C SER A 3 -0.26 6.24 3.31
N ASN A 4 -1.44 5.91 3.85
CA ASN A 4 -2.22 4.75 3.43
C ASN A 4 -3.22 5.05 2.29
N GLY A 5 -3.40 6.33 1.95
CA GLY A 5 -4.33 6.74 0.90
C GLY A 5 -5.81 6.68 1.28
N GLY A 6 -6.13 6.64 2.60
CA GLY A 6 -7.49 6.59 3.15
C GLY A 6 -7.99 5.18 3.46
N VAL A 7 -7.15 4.15 3.27
CA VAL A 7 -7.46 2.76 3.61
C VAL A 7 -6.21 2.04 4.10
N MET A 8 -6.27 1.47 5.29
CA MET A 8 -5.22 0.60 5.83
C MET A 8 -5.25 -0.75 5.15
N ALA A 9 -4.09 -1.39 5.00
CA ALA A 9 -3.95 -2.75 4.52
C ALA A 9 -3.85 -3.75 5.67
N GLY A 10 -4.25 -4.99 5.44
CA GLY A 10 -3.86 -6.11 6.28
C GLY A 10 -2.38 -6.45 6.10
N GLY A 11 -1.78 -7.09 7.10
CA GLY A 11 -0.37 -7.49 7.04
C GLY A 11 -0.07 -8.43 5.87
N GLU A 12 -0.97 -9.34 5.60
CA GLU A 12 -0.94 -10.31 4.50
C GLU A 12 -0.98 -9.66 3.10
N GLU A 13 -1.42 -8.39 3.01
CA GLU A 13 -1.47 -7.66 1.74
C GLU A 13 -0.11 -7.03 1.36
N ALA A 14 0.82 -6.94 2.31
CA ALA A 14 2.15 -6.38 2.07
C ALA A 14 3.25 -7.45 2.09
N TRP A 15 3.11 -8.43 2.95
CA TRP A 15 4.11 -9.48 3.19
C TRP A 15 3.47 -10.88 3.17
N ALA A 16 4.27 -11.90 2.92
CA ALA A 16 3.86 -13.29 3.04
C ALA A 16 3.80 -13.71 4.52
N MET A 17 2.75 -13.24 5.22
CA MET A 17 2.51 -13.50 6.64
C MET A 17 1.03 -13.78 6.87
N ASP A 18 0.71 -14.40 7.99
CA ASP A 18 -0.66 -14.61 8.42
C ASP A 18 -1.35 -13.28 8.78
N SER A 19 -2.67 -13.27 8.65
CA SER A 19 -3.49 -12.13 9.04
C SER A 19 -3.46 -11.93 10.56
N LEU A 20 -3.17 -10.72 11.00
CA LEU A 20 -3.13 -10.36 12.42
C LEU A 20 -4.33 -9.47 12.78
N PRO A 21 -5.01 -9.72 13.92
CA PRO A 21 -6.27 -9.05 14.25
C PRO A 21 -6.15 -7.52 14.41
N TYR A 22 -4.98 -7.03 14.78
CA TYR A 22 -4.72 -5.61 14.98
C TYR A 22 -4.16 -4.86 13.75
N VAL A 23 -3.92 -5.55 12.62
CA VAL A 23 -3.49 -4.95 11.34
C VAL A 23 -4.34 -5.48 10.19
N GLN A 24 -5.64 -5.21 10.27
CA GLN A 24 -6.63 -5.58 9.26
C GLN A 24 -6.86 -4.44 8.26
N ALA A 25 -7.38 -4.79 7.08
CA ALA A 25 -7.84 -3.80 6.11
C ALA A 25 -9.04 -3.03 6.66
N ARG A 26 -8.94 -1.69 6.75
CA ARG A 26 -10.04 -0.81 7.16
C ARG A 26 -9.88 0.61 6.65
N ALA A 27 -11.03 1.29 6.56
CA ALA A 27 -11.08 2.70 6.21
C ALA A 27 -10.34 3.57 7.24
N ASP A 28 -9.58 4.56 6.78
CA ASP A 28 -8.84 5.52 7.60
C ASP A 28 -9.35 6.94 7.33
N GLY A 29 -10.30 7.38 8.16
CA GLY A 29 -10.94 8.67 8.00
C GLY A 29 -12.04 8.91 9.01
N SER A 30 -12.81 10.01 8.83
CA SER A 30 -13.95 10.37 9.64
C SER A 30 -15.09 9.32 9.56
N ALA A 31 -16.09 9.44 10.43
CA ALA A 31 -17.28 8.58 10.40
C ALA A 31 -17.96 8.62 9.00
N ALA A 32 -18.00 9.79 8.36
CA ALA A 32 -18.54 9.93 7.01
C ALA A 32 -17.70 9.18 5.96
N TRP A 33 -16.37 9.19 6.10
CA TRP A 33 -15.47 8.41 5.25
C TRP A 33 -15.72 6.92 5.38
N ILE A 34 -15.76 6.43 6.62
CA ILE A 34 -15.98 5.03 6.96
C ILE A 34 -17.35 4.56 6.43
N LYS A 35 -18.43 5.31 6.71
CA LYS A 35 -19.79 4.98 6.25
C LYS A 35 -19.91 4.90 4.73
N GLY A 36 -19.15 5.71 4.01
CA GLY A 36 -19.15 5.74 2.55
C GLY A 36 -18.20 4.74 1.90
N MET A 37 -17.57 3.83 2.66
CA MET A 37 -16.61 2.85 2.14
C MET A 37 -17.07 1.42 2.46
N ALA A 38 -17.39 0.66 1.43
CA ALA A 38 -17.65 -0.78 1.55
C ALA A 38 -16.35 -1.56 1.29
N LEU A 39 -15.86 -2.24 2.31
CA LEU A 39 -14.77 -3.22 2.15
C LEU A 39 -15.37 -4.63 1.97
N PRO A 40 -14.73 -5.52 1.21
CA PRO A 40 -13.42 -5.38 0.57
C PRO A 40 -13.47 -4.66 -0.79
N LEU A 41 -12.36 -3.96 -1.15
CA LEU A 41 -12.18 -3.25 -2.43
C LEU A 41 -11.51 -4.16 -3.47
N GLN A 42 -12.12 -5.28 -3.83
CA GLN A 42 -11.48 -6.34 -4.62
C GLN A 42 -11.54 -6.14 -6.13
N ASP A 43 -12.25 -5.13 -6.61
CA ASP A 43 -12.37 -4.81 -8.03
C ASP A 43 -11.86 -3.40 -8.38
N ALA A 44 -11.58 -3.17 -9.67
CA ALA A 44 -11.05 -1.89 -10.13
C ALA A 44 -12.05 -0.73 -9.99
N SER A 45 -13.35 -0.99 -10.03
CA SER A 45 -14.40 0.03 -9.89
C SER A 45 -14.43 0.57 -8.47
N SER A 46 -14.45 -0.32 -7.46
CA SER A 46 -14.40 0.02 -6.05
C SER A 46 -13.16 0.85 -5.71
N VAL A 47 -11.98 0.46 -6.27
CA VAL A 47 -10.73 1.22 -6.09
C VAL A 47 -10.80 2.58 -6.78
N ARG A 48 -11.38 2.70 -7.99
CA ARG A 48 -11.59 4.01 -8.62
C ARG A 48 -12.49 4.90 -7.77
N GLY A 49 -13.58 4.35 -7.21
CA GLY A 49 -14.46 5.06 -6.29
C GLY A 49 -13.72 5.59 -5.06
N LEU A 50 -12.85 4.78 -4.44
CA LEU A 50 -11.98 5.22 -3.35
C LEU A 50 -11.03 6.35 -3.80
N LEU A 51 -10.37 6.19 -4.95
CA LEU A 51 -9.37 7.15 -5.41
C LEU A 51 -9.97 8.50 -5.84
N ALA A 52 -11.24 8.52 -6.24
CA ALA A 52 -11.99 9.74 -6.57
C ALA A 52 -12.40 10.54 -5.33
N ARG A 53 -12.37 9.94 -4.13
CA ARG A 53 -12.68 10.58 -2.84
C ARG A 53 -11.40 11.06 -2.17
N GLY A 54 -11.50 12.03 -1.24
CA GLY A 54 -10.31 12.48 -0.52
C GLY A 54 -10.56 13.30 0.74
N ASP A 55 -11.64 14.05 0.75
CA ASP A 55 -11.90 15.14 1.69
C ASP A 55 -12.16 14.73 3.16
N ALA A 56 -12.57 13.50 3.40
CA ALA A 56 -12.91 13.02 4.75
C ALA A 56 -11.97 11.91 5.28
N ALA A 57 -10.94 11.53 4.53
CA ALA A 57 -9.89 10.62 5.00
C ALA A 57 -8.87 11.36 5.88
N TYR A 58 -8.11 10.60 6.69
CA TYR A 58 -7.00 11.18 7.44
C TYR A 58 -5.73 11.25 6.62
N GLY A 59 -4.94 12.33 6.83
CA GLY A 59 -3.66 12.53 6.16
C GLY A 59 -3.76 12.90 4.67
N THR A 60 -4.85 13.52 4.23
CA THR A 60 -5.08 13.97 2.84
C THR A 60 -4.06 15.00 2.36
N ASN A 61 -3.44 15.75 3.27
CA ASN A 61 -2.42 16.77 2.97
C ASN A 61 -1.08 16.16 2.52
N HIS A 62 -0.90 14.84 2.60
CA HIS A 62 0.33 14.20 2.13
C HIS A 62 0.42 14.27 0.60
N PRO A 63 1.55 14.70 -0.01
CA PRO A 63 1.69 14.90 -1.47
C PRO A 63 1.42 13.65 -2.31
N ARG A 64 1.51 12.47 -1.69
CA ARG A 64 1.23 11.18 -2.34
C ARG A 64 -0.03 10.50 -1.78
N PHE A 65 -0.93 11.27 -1.15
CA PHE A 65 -2.24 10.76 -0.78
C PHE A 65 -3.01 10.28 -2.02
N ARG A 66 -2.86 11.05 -3.14
CA ARG A 66 -3.22 10.64 -4.51
C ARG A 66 -2.03 10.86 -5.42
N TRP A 67 -1.86 9.97 -6.38
CA TRP A 67 -0.75 10.06 -7.33
C TRP A 67 -1.11 9.43 -8.68
N SER A 68 -0.43 9.88 -9.73
CA SER A 68 -0.46 9.30 -11.06
C SER A 68 0.96 9.10 -11.58
N ARG A 69 1.21 7.98 -12.27
CA ARG A 69 2.49 7.65 -12.89
C ARG A 69 2.23 6.98 -14.24
N THR A 70 2.96 7.42 -15.26
CA THR A 70 2.88 6.80 -16.58
C THR A 70 4.20 6.05 -16.86
N TYR A 71 4.07 4.84 -17.40
CA TYR A 71 5.18 4.01 -17.81
C TYR A 71 5.01 3.63 -19.27
N SER A 72 6.13 3.67 -20.05
CA SER A 72 6.23 3.00 -21.34
C SER A 72 6.67 1.55 -21.15
N ALA A 73 6.45 0.71 -22.16
CA ALA A 73 6.94 -0.67 -22.20
C ALA A 73 8.46 -0.73 -21.97
N ALA A 74 9.23 0.22 -22.55
CA ALA A 74 10.66 0.31 -22.35
C ALA A 74 11.04 0.56 -20.86
N GLN A 75 10.29 1.40 -20.15
CA GLN A 75 10.55 1.68 -18.74
C GLN A 75 10.20 0.48 -17.84
N VAL A 76 9.12 -0.25 -18.16
CA VAL A 76 8.77 -1.50 -17.45
C VAL A 76 9.84 -2.56 -17.73
N ALA A 77 10.23 -2.77 -19.01
CA ALA A 77 11.30 -3.70 -19.37
C ALA A 77 12.62 -3.39 -18.65
N GLN A 78 12.99 -2.11 -18.57
CA GLN A 78 14.18 -1.69 -17.82
C GLN A 78 14.08 -2.04 -16.33
N ALA A 79 12.91 -1.86 -15.71
CA ALA A 79 12.69 -2.18 -14.32
C ALA A 79 12.78 -3.69 -14.06
N LEU A 80 12.22 -4.52 -14.96
CA LEU A 80 12.30 -5.98 -14.88
C LEU A 80 13.72 -6.48 -15.05
N ARG A 81 14.47 -5.96 -16.04
CA ARG A 81 15.91 -6.29 -16.23
C ARG A 81 16.73 -5.91 -15.00
N ALA A 82 16.51 -4.72 -14.44
CA ALA A 82 17.20 -4.28 -13.22
C ALA A 82 16.92 -5.15 -12.00
N ALA A 83 15.78 -5.86 -12.00
CA ALA A 83 15.40 -6.82 -10.98
C ALA A 83 15.82 -8.27 -11.32
N GLY A 84 16.43 -8.52 -12.46
CA GLY A 84 16.85 -9.86 -12.91
C GLY A 84 15.70 -10.78 -13.30
N LEU A 85 14.50 -10.22 -13.63
CA LEU A 85 13.27 -11.00 -13.82
C LEU A 85 12.99 -11.36 -15.29
N SER A 86 13.29 -10.47 -16.24
CA SER A 86 13.05 -10.70 -17.67
C SER A 86 13.84 -9.71 -18.52
N ALA A 87 14.19 -10.14 -19.74
CA ALA A 87 14.74 -9.29 -20.81
C ALA A 87 13.70 -8.92 -21.87
N GLY A 88 12.47 -9.45 -21.79
CA GLY A 88 11.40 -9.25 -22.77
C GLY A 88 10.83 -7.83 -22.80
N VAL A 89 10.01 -7.56 -23.83
CA VAL A 89 9.26 -6.30 -23.97
C VAL A 89 7.82 -6.52 -23.50
N PRO A 90 7.35 -5.78 -22.48
CA PRO A 90 5.98 -5.88 -22.01
C PRO A 90 4.95 -5.49 -23.09
N SER A 91 3.91 -6.30 -23.24
CA SER A 91 2.76 -6.06 -24.14
C SER A 91 1.47 -5.74 -23.40
N ALA A 92 1.29 -6.26 -22.16
CA ALA A 92 0.15 -5.94 -21.33
C ALA A 92 0.48 -6.03 -19.83
N LEU A 93 -0.29 -5.29 -19.03
CA LEU A 93 -0.25 -5.32 -17.55
C LEU A 93 -1.64 -5.68 -17.04
N ARG A 94 -1.77 -6.79 -16.30
CA ARG A 94 -3.04 -7.27 -15.78
C ARG A 94 -3.00 -7.46 -14.27
N VAL A 95 -3.91 -6.79 -13.58
CA VAL A 95 -4.11 -7.03 -12.15
C VAL A 95 -4.85 -8.36 -11.98
N GLN A 96 -4.19 -9.36 -11.44
CA GLN A 96 -4.75 -10.70 -11.23
C GLN A 96 -5.46 -10.83 -9.87
N LYS A 97 -4.96 -10.14 -8.85
CA LYS A 97 -5.52 -10.24 -7.51
C LYS A 97 -5.37 -8.94 -6.74
N ARG A 98 -6.43 -8.60 -5.98
CA ARG A 98 -6.44 -7.51 -5.00
C ARG A 98 -6.73 -8.04 -3.60
N GLY A 99 -6.21 -7.36 -2.59
CA GLY A 99 -6.57 -7.55 -1.20
C GLY A 99 -7.82 -6.76 -0.81
N ALA A 100 -8.24 -6.93 0.43
CA ALA A 100 -9.42 -6.26 0.98
C ALA A 100 -9.30 -4.72 0.97
N SER A 101 -8.07 -4.19 1.10
CA SER A 101 -7.79 -2.74 1.01
C SER A 101 -7.79 -2.19 -0.42
N GLY A 102 -7.98 -3.02 -1.44
CA GLY A 102 -7.87 -2.65 -2.85
C GLY A 102 -6.44 -2.69 -3.40
N ARG A 103 -5.44 -2.98 -2.57
CA ARG A 103 -4.05 -3.11 -3.02
C ARG A 103 -3.87 -4.30 -3.94
N VAL A 104 -3.07 -4.10 -4.98
CA VAL A 104 -2.70 -5.16 -5.92
C VAL A 104 -1.76 -6.14 -5.22
N LEU A 105 -2.17 -7.40 -5.14
CA LEU A 105 -1.40 -8.51 -4.56
C LEU A 105 -0.67 -9.31 -5.62
N ALA A 106 -1.19 -9.32 -6.86
CA ALA A 106 -0.56 -9.99 -7.99
C ALA A 106 -0.79 -9.14 -9.26
N LEU A 107 0.30 -8.81 -9.92
CA LEU A 107 0.36 -8.09 -11.19
C LEU A 107 1.06 -8.97 -12.20
N ASP A 108 0.35 -9.34 -13.24
CA ASP A 108 0.88 -10.07 -14.38
C ASP A 108 1.36 -9.11 -15.45
N ILE A 109 2.56 -9.35 -15.98
CA ILE A 109 3.18 -8.57 -17.04
C ILE A 109 3.39 -9.51 -18.22
N GLU A 110 2.48 -9.43 -19.19
CA GLU A 110 2.59 -10.20 -20.44
C GLU A 110 3.69 -9.62 -21.31
N MET A 111 4.43 -10.48 -22.00
CA MET A 111 5.48 -10.09 -22.92
C MET A 111 5.03 -10.23 -24.38
N THR A 112 5.72 -9.59 -25.29
CA THR A 112 5.61 -9.89 -26.74
C THR A 112 6.06 -11.33 -27.03
N ALA A 113 5.71 -11.88 -28.18
CA ALA A 113 5.60 -13.29 -28.58
C ALA A 113 6.67 -14.28 -28.07
N ASP A 114 7.87 -13.83 -27.70
CA ASP A 114 8.99 -14.72 -27.31
C ASP A 114 9.37 -14.60 -25.81
N GLY A 115 8.56 -13.91 -25.01
CA GLY A 115 8.86 -13.67 -23.59
C GLY A 115 7.92 -14.40 -22.63
N GLU A 116 8.50 -15.01 -21.59
CA GLU A 116 7.69 -15.52 -20.49
C GLU A 116 7.03 -14.37 -19.70
N ALA A 117 5.75 -14.54 -19.35
CA ALA A 117 5.05 -13.59 -18.48
C ALA A 117 5.71 -13.50 -17.11
N VAL A 118 5.75 -12.30 -16.53
CA VAL A 118 6.32 -12.07 -15.21
C VAL A 118 5.23 -11.73 -14.21
N MET A 119 5.08 -12.57 -13.19
CA MET A 119 4.18 -12.32 -12.08
C MET A 119 4.88 -11.60 -10.93
N LEU A 120 4.53 -10.33 -10.68
CA LEU A 120 4.97 -9.59 -9.51
C LEU A 120 3.95 -9.73 -8.37
N ARG A 121 4.44 -9.89 -7.13
CA ARG A 121 3.58 -10.13 -5.97
C ARG A 121 3.86 -9.17 -4.83
N LEU A 122 2.79 -8.82 -4.09
CA LEU A 122 2.81 -8.03 -2.85
C LEU A 122 3.67 -6.76 -2.98
N ASP A 123 4.43 -6.40 -1.96
CA ASP A 123 5.30 -5.21 -1.99
C ASP A 123 6.43 -5.31 -3.04
N GLY A 124 6.71 -6.51 -3.56
CA GLY A 124 7.61 -6.73 -4.70
C GLY A 124 7.21 -5.95 -5.94
N ILE A 125 5.89 -5.76 -6.19
CA ILE A 125 5.36 -4.95 -7.29
C ILE A 125 5.95 -3.53 -7.23
N ARG A 126 5.84 -2.90 -6.06
CA ARG A 126 6.32 -1.52 -5.85
C ARG A 126 7.84 -1.43 -5.91
N ARG A 127 8.55 -2.42 -5.37
CA ARG A 127 10.01 -2.46 -5.36
C ARG A 127 10.58 -2.67 -6.75
N THR A 128 9.99 -3.54 -7.54
CA THR A 128 10.41 -3.79 -8.94
C THR A 128 10.10 -2.57 -9.80
N LEU A 129 8.87 -2.07 -9.76
CA LEU A 129 8.48 -0.85 -10.46
C LEU A 129 8.82 0.39 -9.60
N ARG A 130 10.09 0.67 -9.42
CA ARG A 130 10.71 1.61 -8.45
C ARG A 130 10.09 3.00 -8.33
N ARG A 131 9.20 3.40 -9.24
CA ARG A 131 8.50 4.68 -9.20
C ARG A 131 7.09 4.59 -8.62
N LEU A 132 6.58 3.40 -8.31
CA LEU A 132 5.27 3.26 -7.71
C LEU A 132 5.30 3.60 -6.22
N PRO A 133 4.54 4.61 -5.77
CA PRO A 133 4.51 4.99 -4.36
C PRO A 133 3.91 3.91 -3.46
N SER A 134 2.88 3.17 -3.95
CA SER A 134 2.18 2.12 -3.23
C SER A 134 1.66 1.05 -4.20
N THR A 135 1.07 -0.02 -3.68
CA THR A 135 0.35 -1.03 -4.46
C THR A 135 -1.17 -0.75 -4.55
N LEU A 136 -1.65 0.35 -3.98
CA LEU A 136 -3.03 0.81 -4.10
C LEU A 136 -3.16 1.64 -5.40
N PHE A 137 -3.53 0.99 -6.50
CA PHE A 137 -3.68 1.67 -7.79
C PHE A 137 -4.65 0.94 -8.73
N VAL A 138 -5.09 1.65 -9.75
CA VAL A 138 -5.69 1.11 -10.97
C VAL A 138 -4.78 1.40 -12.17
N ILE A 139 -4.86 0.57 -13.19
CA ILE A 139 -4.12 0.72 -14.45
C ILE A 139 -5.08 1.15 -15.55
N GLU A 140 -4.67 2.11 -16.32
CA GLU A 140 -5.30 2.58 -17.55
C GLU A 140 -4.34 2.36 -18.71
N THR A 141 -4.77 1.65 -19.75
CA THR A 141 -3.99 1.48 -20.98
C THR A 141 -4.16 2.71 -21.85
N LEU A 142 -3.06 3.41 -22.15
CA LEU A 142 -3.06 4.62 -22.98
C LEU A 142 -2.70 4.35 -24.47
N GLY A 143 -2.30 3.13 -24.77
CA GLY A 143 -1.87 2.70 -26.09
C GLY A 143 -1.19 1.33 -25.99
N PRO A 144 -0.64 0.82 -27.08
CA PRO A 144 -0.08 -0.53 -27.13
C PRO A 144 1.18 -0.72 -26.25
N ASP A 145 1.86 0.37 -25.91
CA ASP A 145 3.15 0.37 -25.21
C ASP A 145 3.19 1.31 -23.98
N ARG A 146 2.02 1.78 -23.49
CA ARG A 146 1.97 2.79 -22.44
C ARG A 146 0.82 2.59 -21.48
N TRP A 147 1.10 2.68 -20.19
CA TRP A 147 0.12 2.52 -19.09
C TRP A 147 0.22 3.66 -18.10
N ARG A 148 -0.95 4.11 -17.64
CA ARG A 148 -1.07 5.05 -16.53
C ARG A 148 -1.54 4.32 -15.28
N PHE A 149 -0.79 4.51 -14.19
CA PHE A 149 -1.14 4.05 -12.85
C PHE A 149 -1.70 5.22 -12.07
N ASN A 150 -2.95 5.15 -11.68
CA ASN A 150 -3.60 6.10 -10.79
C ASN A 150 -3.77 5.45 -9.42
N GLY A 151 -3.22 6.06 -8.38
CA GLY A 151 -3.16 5.40 -7.08
C GLY A 151 -3.22 6.33 -5.88
N GLY A 152 -3.14 5.73 -4.70
CA GLY A 152 -3.17 6.43 -3.41
C GLY A 152 -2.19 5.87 -2.40
N GLY A 153 -1.68 6.77 -1.54
CA GLY A 153 -0.77 6.41 -0.45
C GLY A 153 0.69 6.29 -0.85
N PHE A 154 1.55 6.14 0.16
CA PHE A 154 3.00 5.99 0.02
C PHE A 154 3.55 4.99 1.04
N GLY A 155 4.02 3.85 0.56
CA GLY A 155 4.50 2.71 1.32
C GLY A 155 3.55 1.52 1.28
N HIS A 156 3.74 0.58 2.21
CA HIS A 156 3.00 -0.70 2.26
C HIS A 156 1.54 -0.57 2.73
N GLY A 157 1.22 0.45 3.52
CA GLY A 157 -0.15 0.73 3.99
C GLY A 157 -0.60 -0.02 5.24
N VAL A 158 0.22 -0.87 5.84
CA VAL A 158 -0.10 -1.67 7.02
C VAL A 158 0.19 -0.90 8.31
N GLY A 159 -0.72 -0.92 9.27
CA GLY A 159 -0.55 -0.25 10.57
C GLY A 159 -0.58 1.28 10.45
N LEU A 160 0.22 1.98 11.26
CA LEU A 160 0.18 3.43 11.40
C LEU A 160 0.59 4.20 10.14
N SER A 161 -0.29 5.11 9.69
CA SER A 161 -0.01 6.13 8.68
C SER A 161 0.60 7.36 9.35
N GLN A 162 1.82 7.74 8.99
CA GLN A 162 2.46 8.94 9.53
C GLN A 162 1.64 10.21 9.24
N ALA A 163 1.16 10.36 7.99
CA ALA A 163 0.33 11.50 7.60
C ALA A 163 -1.01 11.52 8.35
N GLY A 164 -1.64 10.36 8.54
CA GLY A 164 -2.88 10.24 9.31
C GLY A 164 -2.65 10.53 10.78
N ALA A 165 -1.56 10.03 11.38
CA ALA A 165 -1.22 10.30 12.78
C ALA A 165 -0.96 11.80 13.02
N ILE A 166 -0.27 12.49 12.11
CA ILE A 166 -0.05 13.95 12.17
C ILE A 166 -1.38 14.69 12.09
N ASP A 167 -2.28 14.32 11.17
CA ASP A 167 -3.61 14.92 11.04
C ASP A 167 -4.45 14.71 12.30
N LEU A 168 -4.45 13.49 12.87
CA LEU A 168 -5.16 13.19 14.12
C LEU A 168 -4.60 13.96 15.32
N ALA A 169 -3.28 14.09 15.43
CA ALA A 169 -2.62 14.89 16.46
C ALA A 169 -3.00 16.38 16.33
N ALA A 170 -3.04 16.92 15.11
CA ALA A 170 -3.49 18.28 14.84
C ALA A 170 -4.97 18.50 15.21
N ARG A 171 -5.79 17.45 15.24
CA ARG A 171 -7.18 17.46 15.72
C ARG A 171 -7.30 17.25 17.24
N GLY A 172 -6.19 17.25 17.99
CA GLY A 172 -6.15 17.12 19.44
C GLY A 172 -6.27 15.69 19.96
N TRP A 173 -6.03 14.65 19.15
CA TRP A 173 -5.98 13.28 19.66
C TRP A 173 -4.68 13.03 20.42
N SER A 174 -4.79 12.34 21.57
CA SER A 174 -3.60 11.87 22.30
C SER A 174 -2.89 10.74 21.53
N PHE A 175 -1.62 10.48 21.85
CA PHE A 175 -0.85 9.43 21.20
C PHE A 175 -1.45 8.04 21.44
N GLU A 176 -1.99 7.78 22.64
CA GLU A 176 -2.67 6.52 22.99
C GLU A 176 -3.89 6.31 22.08
N ARG A 177 -4.69 7.36 21.88
CA ARG A 177 -5.86 7.30 21.00
C ARG A 177 -5.47 7.06 19.55
N ILE A 178 -4.40 7.69 19.08
CA ILE A 178 -3.85 7.47 17.74
C ILE A 178 -3.37 6.03 17.57
N LEU A 179 -2.61 5.50 18.55
CA LEU A 179 -2.14 4.13 18.50
C LEU A 179 -3.30 3.12 18.54
N SER A 180 -4.30 3.32 19.40
CA SER A 180 -5.49 2.48 19.44
C SER A 180 -6.30 2.54 18.13
N HIS A 181 -6.29 3.68 17.42
CA HIS A 181 -6.89 3.79 16.08
C HIS A 181 -6.16 2.93 15.07
N TYR A 182 -4.83 2.92 15.04
CA TYR A 182 -4.05 2.16 14.06
C TYR A 182 -3.82 0.69 14.46
N TYR A 183 -3.87 0.37 15.75
CA TYR A 183 -3.64 -0.96 16.30
C TYR A 183 -4.73 -1.33 17.31
N PRO A 184 -5.98 -1.54 16.85
CA PRO A 184 -7.10 -1.86 17.76
C PRO A 184 -6.87 -3.18 18.49
N GLY A 185 -7.29 -3.24 19.75
CA GLY A 185 -7.15 -4.44 20.57
C GLY A 185 -5.75 -4.67 21.13
N THR A 186 -4.81 -3.72 20.92
CA THR A 186 -3.49 -3.77 21.57
C THR A 186 -3.46 -2.92 22.84
N THR A 187 -2.55 -3.25 23.75
CA THR A 187 -2.31 -2.51 24.99
C THR A 187 -0.93 -1.87 24.97
N LEU A 188 -0.84 -0.61 25.38
CA LEU A 188 0.45 0.06 25.58
C LEU A 188 1.05 -0.38 26.90
N THR A 189 2.33 -0.80 26.87
CA THR A 189 3.11 -1.13 28.04
C THR A 189 4.41 -0.36 28.07
N THR A 190 4.86 0.04 29.25
CA THR A 190 6.21 0.63 29.42
C THR A 190 7.22 -0.49 29.51
N VAL A 191 8.18 -0.50 28.59
CA VAL A 191 9.35 -1.39 28.70
C VAL A 191 10.34 -0.74 29.65
N GLN A 192 10.56 -1.36 30.82
CA GLN A 192 11.65 -0.93 31.70
C GLN A 192 12.99 -1.39 31.09
N PRO A 193 14.01 -0.54 31.07
CA PRO A 193 15.34 -0.99 30.68
C PRO A 193 15.80 -2.09 31.66
N PRO A 194 16.60 -3.09 31.21
CA PRO A 194 17.16 -4.07 32.10
C PRO A 194 17.91 -3.37 33.24
N SER A 195 17.65 -3.79 34.48
CA SER A 195 18.34 -3.24 35.64
C SER A 195 19.85 -3.52 35.46
N SER A 196 20.68 -2.50 35.63
CA SER A 196 22.15 -2.57 35.49
C SER A 196 22.84 -3.49 36.51
N SER A 197 22.08 -4.32 37.23
CA SER A 197 22.54 -5.18 38.32
C SER A 197 22.57 -6.68 37.98
N ASP A 198 22.44 -7.10 36.69
CA ASP A 198 22.63 -8.51 36.32
C ASP A 198 24.04 -8.74 35.77
N PRO A 199 25.01 -9.23 36.60
CA PRO A 199 26.40 -9.47 36.19
C PRO A 199 26.58 -10.71 35.31
N ALA A 200 25.51 -11.39 34.85
CA ALA A 200 25.60 -12.68 34.17
C ALA A 200 25.67 -12.58 32.63
N GLN A 201 25.79 -11.39 32.04
CA GLN A 201 25.93 -11.22 30.58
C GLN A 201 27.08 -10.23 30.25
N ALA A 202 28.28 -10.55 30.65
CA ALA A 202 29.50 -10.05 30.03
C ALA A 202 30.01 -11.09 29.03
N PRO A 203 30.49 -10.67 27.82
CA PRO A 203 30.90 -11.56 26.72
C PRO A 203 32.09 -12.43 27.07
#